data_da62a02bebd37ce417482bc47d0c560e
#
_entry.id   da62a02bebd37ce417482bc47d0c560e
#
_cell.length_a   1.000
_cell.length_b   1.000
_cell.length_c   1.000
_cell.angle_alpha   90.00
_cell.angle_beta   90.00
_cell.angle_gamma   90.00
#
_symmetry.space_group_name_H-M   'P 1'
#
loop_
_entity.id
_entity.type
_entity.pdbx_description
1 polymer ?
#
loop_
_entity_poly.entity_id
_entity_poly.type
_entity_poly.pdbx_seq_one_letter_code
_entity_poly.pdbx_strand_id
1 'polypeptide(L)'
;MPKEYRSIREVAGPLMMVSGVEDVKYNELGEIELPDGERRRCKVLEIDGGNALVQLFESAAGINLANSKVRFLGRSMELPVSPDMLSRVFDGLGRPIDGGPELIPEKRLDVNGTPMNPAARNYPQEFIQTGVSAIDGLNTLVRGQKLPIFSASGLPHAQLVSSSSAGFSKIAPQSLQIYSISYSAPHSIFISLRNFRLLF
;
A
#
# COMPACT_ATOMS: atom_id res chain seq x y z
N MET A 1 23.72 -13.84 -2.13
CA MET A 1 23.32 -13.58 -3.54
C MET A 1 21.86 -13.95 -3.68
N PRO A 2 21.02 -13.15 -4.37
CA PRO A 2 19.63 -13.52 -4.58
C PRO A 2 19.55 -14.82 -5.38
N LYS A 3 18.77 -15.78 -4.87
CA LYS A 3 18.54 -17.07 -5.53
C LYS A 3 17.46 -16.90 -6.59
N GLU A 4 17.64 -17.52 -7.77
CA GLU A 4 16.63 -17.57 -8.83
C GLU A 4 15.83 -18.87 -8.73
N TYR A 5 14.51 -18.75 -8.81
CA TYR A 5 13.58 -19.86 -8.78
C TYR A 5 12.83 -19.95 -10.12
N ARG A 6 12.75 -21.15 -10.68
CA ARG A 6 11.99 -21.45 -11.91
C ARG A 6 10.79 -22.36 -11.67
N SER A 7 10.43 -22.55 -10.43
CA SER A 7 9.41 -23.48 -9.98
C SER A 7 8.10 -22.78 -9.65
N ILE A 8 7.57 -22.02 -10.62
CA ILE A 8 6.22 -21.45 -10.51
C ILE A 8 5.22 -22.60 -10.67
N ARG A 9 4.39 -22.81 -9.68
CA ARG A 9 3.38 -23.90 -9.67
C ARG A 9 2.06 -23.46 -10.25
N GLU A 10 1.59 -22.30 -9.86
CA GLU A 10 0.26 -21.82 -10.16
C GLU A 10 0.22 -20.31 -10.19
N VAL A 11 -0.62 -19.76 -11.07
CA VAL A 11 -0.95 -18.34 -11.14
C VAL A 11 -2.46 -18.20 -11.16
N ALA A 12 -3.02 -17.55 -10.15
CA ALA A 12 -4.46 -17.36 -9.98
C ALA A 12 -4.76 -15.88 -9.74
N GLY A 13 -5.13 -15.15 -10.79
CA GLY A 13 -5.33 -13.70 -10.71
C GLY A 13 -4.06 -12.97 -10.26
N PRO A 14 -4.10 -12.18 -9.17
CA PRO A 14 -2.93 -11.47 -8.66
C PRO A 14 -2.03 -12.34 -7.76
N LEU A 15 -2.35 -13.61 -7.57
CA LEU A 15 -1.61 -14.52 -6.72
C LEU A 15 -0.82 -15.53 -7.55
N MET A 16 0.38 -15.85 -7.08
CA MET A 16 1.24 -16.84 -7.70
C MET A 16 1.92 -17.67 -6.62
N MET A 17 2.02 -18.98 -6.85
CA MET A 17 2.71 -19.91 -5.97
C MET A 17 4.05 -20.33 -6.57
N VAL A 18 5.10 -20.14 -5.78
CA VAL A 18 6.48 -20.56 -6.11
C VAL A 18 6.90 -21.65 -5.16
N SER A 19 7.42 -22.77 -5.68
CA SER A 19 7.87 -23.91 -4.86
C SER A 19 9.40 -24.00 -4.81
N GLY A 20 9.89 -24.75 -3.80
CA GLY A 20 11.33 -24.95 -3.61
C GLY A 20 12.06 -23.68 -3.15
N VAL A 21 11.36 -22.79 -2.44
CA VAL A 21 11.97 -21.57 -1.91
C VAL A 21 12.72 -21.86 -0.61
N GLU A 22 13.87 -21.23 -0.46
CA GLU A 22 14.71 -21.31 0.74
C GLU A 22 15.09 -19.92 1.20
N ASP A 23 15.10 -19.67 2.51
CA ASP A 23 15.50 -18.42 3.17
C ASP A 23 14.67 -17.19 2.75
N VAL A 24 13.46 -17.39 2.25
CA VAL A 24 12.53 -16.32 1.88
C VAL A 24 11.78 -15.85 3.12
N LYS A 25 11.53 -14.55 3.22
CA LYS A 25 10.86 -13.92 4.36
C LYS A 25 9.48 -13.39 4.00
N TYR A 26 8.61 -13.29 5.00
CA TYR A 26 7.32 -12.59 4.85
C TYR A 26 7.54 -11.14 4.45
N ASN A 27 6.67 -10.63 3.57
CA ASN A 27 6.75 -9.27 3.02
C ASN A 27 7.99 -8.99 2.17
N GLU A 28 8.78 -9.99 1.84
CA GLU A 28 9.93 -9.84 0.97
C GLU A 28 9.50 -9.48 -0.44
N LEU A 29 10.22 -8.54 -1.04
CA LEU A 29 10.03 -8.12 -2.42
C LEU A 29 10.69 -9.13 -3.34
N GLY A 30 9.99 -9.52 -4.39
CA GLY A 30 10.50 -10.35 -5.47
C GLY A 30 10.37 -9.65 -6.82
N GLU A 31 11.17 -10.10 -7.76
CA GLU A 31 11.09 -9.75 -9.18
C GLU A 31 10.81 -11.00 -9.99
N ILE A 32 9.87 -10.89 -10.92
CA ILE A 32 9.53 -11.94 -11.88
C ILE A 32 10.03 -11.49 -13.23
N GLU A 33 10.89 -12.27 -13.84
CA GLU A 33 11.36 -12.06 -15.20
C GLU A 33 10.53 -12.94 -16.14
N LEU A 34 9.82 -12.30 -17.06
CA LEU A 34 9.02 -12.96 -18.08
C LEU A 34 9.92 -13.46 -19.23
N PRO A 35 9.42 -14.36 -20.09
CA PRO A 35 10.19 -14.88 -21.22
C PRO A 35 10.64 -13.82 -22.24
N ASP A 36 9.94 -12.70 -22.31
CA ASP A 36 10.25 -11.54 -23.16
C ASP A 36 11.27 -10.57 -22.53
N GLY A 37 11.69 -10.85 -21.28
CA GLY A 37 12.62 -10.01 -20.53
C GLY A 37 11.96 -8.90 -19.72
N GLU A 38 10.63 -8.74 -19.80
CA GLU A 38 9.90 -7.82 -18.93
C GLU A 38 10.04 -8.24 -17.46
N ARG A 39 10.23 -7.27 -16.57
CA ARG A 39 10.33 -7.50 -15.14
C ARG A 39 9.13 -6.93 -14.41
N ARG A 40 8.52 -7.75 -13.58
CA ARG A 40 7.39 -7.39 -12.72
C ARG A 40 7.76 -7.61 -11.27
N ARG A 41 7.13 -6.87 -10.39
CA ARG A 41 7.36 -6.98 -8.96
C ARG A 41 6.27 -7.79 -8.28
N CYS A 42 6.67 -8.50 -7.25
CA CYS A 42 5.76 -9.25 -6.38
C CYS A 42 6.21 -9.14 -4.93
N LYS A 43 5.34 -9.52 -4.04
CA LYS A 43 5.57 -9.52 -2.59
C LYS A 43 5.16 -10.87 -2.02
N VAL A 44 5.99 -11.40 -1.13
CA VAL A 44 5.67 -12.64 -0.39
C VAL A 44 4.57 -12.36 0.62
N LEU A 45 3.48 -13.11 0.53
CA LEU A 45 2.37 -13.06 1.49
C LEU A 45 2.48 -14.15 2.55
N GLU A 46 2.79 -15.37 2.11
CA GLU A 46 2.79 -16.54 2.97
C GLU A 46 3.89 -17.51 2.57
N ILE A 47 4.42 -18.25 3.53
CA ILE A 47 5.43 -19.29 3.31
C ILE A 47 4.97 -20.52 4.05
N ASP A 48 4.86 -21.63 3.32
CA ASP A 48 4.49 -22.94 3.87
C ASP A 48 5.34 -24.05 3.24
N GLY A 49 6.08 -24.79 4.07
CA GLY A 49 6.80 -26.00 3.70
C GLY A 49 7.70 -25.90 2.47
N GLY A 50 8.37 -24.75 2.25
CA GLY A 50 9.20 -24.49 1.07
C GLY A 50 8.42 -24.00 -0.15
N ASN A 51 7.15 -23.64 0.02
CA ASN A 51 6.36 -22.91 -0.97
C ASN A 51 6.15 -21.47 -0.51
N ALA A 52 6.20 -20.52 -1.42
CA ALA A 52 5.87 -19.13 -1.17
C ALA A 52 4.65 -18.72 -1.99
N LEU A 53 3.64 -18.20 -1.32
CA LEU A 53 2.54 -17.50 -1.96
C LEU A 53 2.93 -16.04 -2.12
N VAL A 54 2.94 -15.57 -3.36
CA VAL A 54 3.31 -14.20 -3.67
C VAL A 54 2.17 -13.44 -4.33
N GLN A 55 2.08 -12.16 -4.03
CA GLN A 55 1.14 -11.23 -4.65
C GLN A 55 1.87 -10.44 -5.74
N LEU A 56 1.30 -10.43 -6.93
CA LEU A 56 1.75 -9.62 -8.05
C LEU A 56 1.26 -8.17 -7.89
N PHE A 57 2.11 -7.21 -8.19
CA PHE A 57 1.71 -5.80 -8.22
C PHE A 57 1.17 -5.38 -9.59
N GLU A 58 1.59 -6.07 -10.62
CA GLU A 58 1.18 -5.85 -12.00
C GLU A 58 0.36 -7.03 -12.52
N SER A 59 -0.09 -6.96 -13.78
CA SER A 59 -0.89 -8.01 -14.41
C SER A 59 -0.16 -9.36 -14.44
N ALA A 60 -0.90 -10.46 -14.25
CA ALA A 60 -0.37 -11.81 -14.42
C ALA A 60 -0.23 -12.25 -15.90
N ALA A 61 -0.69 -11.42 -16.85
CA ALA A 61 -0.62 -11.76 -18.27
C ALA A 61 0.82 -11.95 -18.73
N GLY A 62 1.08 -13.01 -19.51
CA GLY A 62 2.41 -13.32 -20.02
C GLY A 62 3.32 -14.11 -19.08
N ILE A 63 2.91 -14.36 -17.83
CA ILE A 63 3.67 -15.24 -16.94
C ILE A 63 3.53 -16.68 -17.44
N ASN A 64 4.68 -17.29 -17.75
CA ASN A 64 4.77 -18.67 -18.17
C ASN A 64 5.37 -19.51 -17.03
N LEU A 65 4.66 -20.56 -16.62
CA LEU A 65 5.06 -21.42 -15.50
C LEU A 65 6.42 -22.10 -15.71
N ALA A 66 6.77 -22.39 -16.96
CA ALA A 66 8.01 -23.09 -17.31
C ALA A 66 9.21 -22.15 -17.57
N ASN A 67 8.94 -20.96 -18.10
CA ASN A 67 10.00 -20.10 -18.64
C ASN A 67 10.19 -18.79 -17.86
N SER A 68 9.24 -18.41 -16.99
CA SER A 68 9.42 -17.27 -16.12
C SER A 68 10.29 -17.61 -14.92
N LYS A 69 11.04 -16.64 -14.44
CA LYS A 69 11.94 -16.78 -13.29
C LYS A 69 11.51 -15.84 -12.19
N VAL A 70 11.65 -16.28 -10.95
CA VAL A 70 11.38 -15.46 -9.77
C VAL A 70 12.67 -15.29 -8.98
N ARG A 71 12.95 -14.08 -8.57
CA ARG A 71 14.10 -13.75 -7.72
C ARG A 71 13.64 -12.95 -6.52
N PHE A 72 13.91 -13.42 -5.32
CA PHE A 72 13.67 -12.68 -4.09
C PHE A 72 14.86 -11.79 -3.75
N LEU A 73 14.58 -10.57 -3.27
CA LEU A 73 15.58 -9.50 -3.12
C LEU A 73 16.17 -9.42 -1.72
N GLY A 74 15.71 -10.22 -0.76
CA GLY A 74 16.18 -10.21 0.63
C GLY A 74 15.74 -8.98 1.42
N ARG A 75 14.85 -8.14 0.88
CA ARG A 75 14.36 -6.91 1.51
C ARG A 75 12.86 -6.73 1.28
N SER A 76 12.23 -6.00 2.18
CA SER A 76 10.85 -5.56 2.03
C SER A 76 10.73 -4.42 1.02
N MET A 77 9.50 -4.02 0.73
CA MET A 77 9.24 -2.86 -0.11
C MET A 77 9.57 -1.59 0.66
N GLU A 78 10.47 -0.79 0.12
CA GLU A 78 10.88 0.50 0.64
C GLU A 78 10.43 1.62 -0.30
N LEU A 79 9.99 2.72 0.29
CA LEU A 79 9.68 3.95 -0.42
C LEU A 79 10.88 4.92 -0.30
N PRO A 80 11.41 5.43 -1.41
CA PRO A 80 12.36 6.52 -1.38
C PRO A 80 11.67 7.79 -0.87
N VAL A 81 12.27 8.50 0.07
CA VAL A 81 11.70 9.72 0.65
C VAL A 81 12.70 10.86 0.52
N SER A 82 12.23 11.98 0.00
CA SER A 82 12.97 13.23 -0.17
C SER A 82 11.99 14.41 -0.21
N PRO A 83 12.38 15.63 0.15
CA PRO A 83 11.59 16.84 -0.09
C PRO A 83 11.22 17.04 -1.58
N ASP A 84 12.02 16.51 -2.50
CA ASP A 84 11.77 16.56 -3.94
C ASP A 84 10.52 15.77 -4.39
N MET A 85 9.91 15.00 -3.48
CA MET A 85 8.62 14.36 -3.73
C MET A 85 7.45 15.34 -3.74
N LEU A 86 7.63 16.51 -3.16
CA LEU A 86 6.56 17.51 -3.08
C LEU A 86 6.17 17.98 -4.47
N SER A 87 4.86 18.08 -4.70
CA SER A 87 4.26 18.48 -5.99
C SER A 87 4.53 17.53 -7.16
N ARG A 88 4.94 16.29 -6.89
CA ARG A 88 5.15 15.25 -7.91
C ARG A 88 4.11 14.13 -7.81
N VAL A 89 3.97 13.36 -8.89
CA VAL A 89 3.01 12.26 -8.99
C VAL A 89 3.76 10.93 -9.14
N PHE A 90 3.39 9.95 -8.33
CA PHE A 90 4.03 8.64 -8.27
C PHE A 90 3.02 7.52 -8.46
N ASP A 91 3.49 6.39 -8.99
CA ASP A 91 2.74 5.14 -8.99
C ASP A 91 2.72 4.49 -7.59
N GLY A 92 1.99 3.38 -7.43
CA GLY A 92 1.91 2.64 -6.18
C GLY A 92 3.23 1.99 -5.71
N LEU A 93 4.25 2.00 -6.54
CA LEU A 93 5.61 1.50 -6.25
C LEU A 93 6.60 2.63 -5.95
N GLY A 94 6.13 3.88 -5.94
CA GLY A 94 6.97 5.07 -5.72
C GLY A 94 7.80 5.50 -6.93
N ARG A 95 7.45 5.06 -8.13
CA ARG A 95 8.09 5.51 -9.38
C ARG A 95 7.40 6.76 -9.89
N PRO A 96 8.13 7.80 -10.32
CA PRO A 96 7.52 9.00 -10.87
C PRO A 96 6.78 8.69 -12.19
N ILE A 97 5.56 9.18 -12.32
CA ILE A 97 4.72 9.06 -13.52
C ILE A 97 4.40 10.41 -14.16
N ASP A 98 4.97 11.48 -13.63
CA ASP A 98 4.81 12.86 -14.09
C ASP A 98 5.80 13.28 -15.19
N GLY A 99 6.61 12.33 -15.71
CA GLY A 99 7.66 12.60 -16.71
C GLY A 99 8.89 13.31 -16.13
N GLY A 100 8.93 13.56 -14.84
CA GLY A 100 10.10 14.15 -14.18
C GLY A 100 11.22 13.14 -13.94
N PRO A 101 12.40 13.59 -13.48
CA PRO A 101 13.54 12.73 -13.19
C PRO A 101 13.24 11.77 -12.03
N GLU A 102 14.00 10.69 -11.96
CA GLU A 102 13.97 9.79 -10.80
C GLU A 102 14.40 10.54 -9.52
N LEU A 103 13.78 10.16 -8.40
CA LEU A 103 14.11 10.73 -7.11
C LEU A 103 15.48 10.25 -6.62
N ILE A 104 16.27 11.18 -6.12
CA ILE A 104 17.45 10.87 -5.31
C ILE A 104 16.97 10.82 -3.85
N PRO A 105 16.87 9.62 -3.24
CA PRO A 105 16.31 9.50 -1.91
C PRO A 105 17.30 9.97 -0.85
N GLU A 106 16.84 10.81 0.06
CA GLU A 106 17.58 11.09 1.30
C GLU A 106 17.50 9.90 2.26
N LYS A 107 16.34 9.25 2.30
CA LYS A 107 16.08 8.06 3.12
C LYS A 107 15.24 7.06 2.35
N ARG A 108 15.36 5.78 2.72
CA ARG A 108 14.46 4.70 2.30
C ARG A 108 13.71 4.20 3.52
N LEU A 109 12.39 4.21 3.45
CA LEU A 109 11.53 3.78 4.55
C LEU A 109 10.73 2.54 4.12
N ASP A 110 10.71 1.53 5.00
CA ASP A 110 9.86 0.36 4.80
C ASP A 110 8.39 0.77 4.79
N VAL A 111 7.65 0.37 3.75
CA VAL A 111 6.23 0.71 3.61
C VAL A 111 5.35 0.08 4.69
N ASN A 112 5.79 -1.02 5.30
CA ASN A 112 5.08 -1.64 6.43
C ASN A 112 5.30 -0.87 7.74
N GLY A 113 6.35 -0.05 7.81
CA GLY A 113 6.75 0.67 9.01
C GLY A 113 7.27 -0.25 10.11
N THR A 114 7.57 0.35 11.25
CA THR A 114 7.94 -0.38 12.46
C THR A 114 6.68 -0.69 13.28
N PRO A 115 6.48 -1.92 13.77
CA PRO A 115 5.37 -2.23 14.65
C PRO A 115 5.44 -1.36 15.91
N MET A 116 4.34 -0.67 16.21
CA MET A 116 4.26 0.18 17.39
C MET A 116 3.92 -0.68 18.62
N ASN A 117 4.68 -0.52 19.69
CA ASN A 117 4.32 -1.11 20.98
C ASN A 117 2.95 -0.58 21.42
N PRO A 118 1.98 -1.44 21.75
CA PRO A 118 0.66 -1.00 22.22
C PRO A 118 0.71 -0.04 23.42
N ALA A 119 1.69 -0.20 24.31
CA ALA A 119 1.89 0.69 25.47
C ALA A 119 2.38 2.10 25.09
N ALA A 120 2.97 2.27 23.89
CA ALA A 120 3.40 3.57 23.38
C ALA A 120 2.29 4.34 22.63
N ARG A 121 1.08 3.78 22.56
CA ARG A 121 -0.05 4.45 21.92
C ARG A 121 -0.62 5.51 22.85
N ASN A 122 -0.65 6.74 22.37
CA ASN A 122 -1.38 7.81 23.04
C ASN A 122 -2.86 7.74 22.64
N TYR A 123 -3.74 8.08 23.60
CA TYR A 123 -5.15 8.27 23.27
C TYR A 123 -5.30 9.44 22.30
N PRO A 124 -6.12 9.30 21.25
CA PRO A 124 -6.39 10.40 20.34
C PRO A 124 -7.10 11.53 21.07
N GLN A 125 -6.60 12.76 20.93
CA GLN A 125 -7.12 13.96 21.59
C GLN A 125 -7.47 15.07 20.60
N GLU A 126 -6.97 14.99 19.36
CA GLU A 126 -7.18 16.03 18.35
C GLU A 126 -8.48 15.76 17.59
N PHE A 127 -9.46 16.61 17.80
CA PHE A 127 -10.71 16.62 17.05
C PHE A 127 -10.47 17.03 15.60
N ILE A 128 -11.15 16.35 14.69
CA ILE A 128 -11.14 16.66 13.26
C ILE A 128 -12.53 17.14 12.87
N GLN A 129 -12.65 18.41 12.55
CA GLN A 129 -13.87 19.00 12.05
C GLN A 129 -14.08 18.62 10.59
N THR A 130 -15.07 17.79 10.32
CA THR A 130 -15.39 17.32 8.95
C THR A 130 -16.31 18.27 8.20
N GLY A 131 -17.05 19.13 8.91
CA GLY A 131 -18.08 20.00 8.35
C GLY A 131 -19.42 19.29 8.11
N VAL A 132 -19.49 18.00 8.45
CA VAL A 132 -20.74 17.20 8.39
C VAL A 132 -21.29 17.09 9.81
N SER A 133 -22.41 17.78 10.08
CA SER A 133 -22.97 17.90 11.44
C SER A 133 -23.28 16.54 12.10
N ALA A 134 -23.70 15.55 11.33
CA ALA A 134 -23.95 14.20 11.83
C ALA A 134 -22.66 13.49 12.28
N ILE A 135 -21.53 13.73 11.63
CA ILE A 135 -20.23 13.19 12.04
C ILE A 135 -19.70 13.98 13.23
N ASP A 136 -19.65 15.30 13.09
CA ASP A 136 -19.03 16.18 14.09
C ASP A 136 -19.80 16.17 15.42
N GLY A 137 -21.13 15.97 15.38
CA GLY A 137 -21.98 15.99 16.57
C GLY A 137 -22.26 14.62 17.19
N LEU A 138 -22.36 13.55 16.39
CA LEU A 138 -22.79 12.24 16.87
C LEU A 138 -21.66 11.20 16.86
N ASN A 139 -20.75 11.27 15.87
CA ASN A 139 -19.66 10.32 15.68
C ASN A 139 -18.33 11.05 15.57
N THR A 140 -18.05 11.93 16.50
CA THR A 140 -16.86 12.78 16.52
C THR A 140 -15.61 12.06 16.03
N LEU A 141 -15.02 12.56 14.97
CA LEU A 141 -13.80 12.00 14.39
C LEU A 141 -12.58 12.62 15.06
N VAL A 142 -11.67 11.77 15.51
CA VAL A 142 -10.39 12.19 16.07
C VAL A 142 -9.21 11.66 15.25
N ARG A 143 -8.10 12.34 15.31
CA ARG A 143 -6.90 11.98 14.57
C ARG A 143 -6.43 10.56 14.94
N GLY A 144 -6.24 9.70 13.92
CA GLY A 144 -5.85 8.30 14.10
C GLY A 144 -7.01 7.31 14.26
N GLN A 145 -8.26 7.78 14.28
CA GLN A 145 -9.44 6.94 14.30
C GLN A 145 -9.80 6.44 12.90
N LYS A 146 -10.44 5.26 12.85
CA LYS A 146 -11.07 4.72 11.65
C LYS A 146 -12.58 4.91 11.75
N LEU A 147 -13.17 5.63 10.80
CA LEU A 147 -14.62 5.81 10.72
C LEU A 147 -15.14 5.06 9.49
N PRO A 148 -15.93 3.97 9.68
CA PRO A 148 -16.57 3.30 8.56
C PRO A 148 -17.79 4.11 8.09
N ILE A 149 -17.95 4.23 6.77
CA ILE A 149 -19.13 4.83 6.14
C ILE A 149 -19.83 3.74 5.35
N PHE A 150 -21.06 3.42 5.76
CA PHE A 150 -21.90 2.47 5.06
C PHE A 150 -22.97 3.22 4.25
N SER A 151 -23.16 2.84 3.02
CA SER A 151 -24.21 3.42 2.16
C SER A 151 -24.87 2.36 1.32
N ALA A 152 -26.14 2.60 0.96
CA ALA A 152 -26.81 1.81 -0.05
C ALA A 152 -26.31 2.15 -1.45
N SER A 153 -26.56 1.25 -2.41
CA SER A 153 -26.20 1.48 -3.81
C SER A 153 -26.87 2.75 -4.36
N GLY A 154 -26.12 3.54 -5.10
CA GLY A 154 -26.59 4.79 -5.71
C GLY A 154 -26.50 6.03 -4.81
N LEU A 155 -26.13 5.90 -3.53
CA LEU A 155 -25.91 7.07 -2.67
C LEU A 155 -24.51 7.68 -2.89
N PRO A 156 -24.35 9.01 -2.75
CA PRO A 156 -23.11 9.71 -3.08
C PRO A 156 -22.05 9.63 -1.97
N HIS A 157 -21.70 8.42 -1.52
CA HIS A 157 -20.74 8.21 -0.44
C HIS A 157 -19.33 8.74 -0.75
N ALA A 158 -18.90 8.63 -2.02
CA ALA A 158 -17.60 9.18 -2.43
C ALA A 158 -17.55 10.70 -2.33
N GLN A 159 -18.65 11.39 -2.61
CA GLN A 159 -18.77 12.84 -2.46
C GLN A 159 -18.76 13.25 -0.99
N LEU A 160 -19.42 12.49 -0.11
CA LEU A 160 -19.40 12.71 1.32
C LEU A 160 -17.97 12.61 1.86
N VAL A 161 -17.21 11.59 1.43
CA VAL A 161 -15.80 11.40 1.81
C VAL A 161 -14.94 12.55 1.32
N SER A 162 -15.07 12.95 0.06
CA SER A 162 -14.27 14.03 -0.52
C SER A 162 -14.57 15.39 0.11
N SER A 163 -15.83 15.69 0.43
CA SER A 163 -16.21 16.94 1.10
C SER A 163 -15.70 16.99 2.53
N SER A 164 -15.73 15.88 3.25
CA SER A 164 -15.12 15.76 4.57
C SER A 164 -13.61 16.01 4.51
N SER A 165 -12.92 15.50 3.48
CA SER A 165 -11.49 15.70 3.30
C SER A 165 -11.10 17.16 3.01
N ALA A 166 -11.95 17.92 2.34
CA ALA A 166 -11.70 19.35 2.07
C ALA A 166 -11.66 20.19 3.37
N GLY A 167 -12.37 19.79 4.41
CA GLY A 167 -12.26 20.35 5.75
C GLY A 167 -10.88 20.11 6.39
N PHE A 168 -10.25 19.00 6.11
CA PHE A 168 -8.93 18.61 6.62
C PHE A 168 -7.78 19.43 6.01
N SER A 169 -7.87 19.78 4.73
CA SER A 169 -6.81 20.51 4.04
C SER A 169 -6.58 21.91 4.61
N LYS A 170 -7.57 22.48 5.29
CA LYS A 170 -7.46 23.78 5.96
C LYS A 170 -6.72 23.72 7.30
N ILE A 171 -6.66 22.55 7.93
CA ILE A 171 -6.11 22.37 9.28
C ILE A 171 -4.68 21.84 9.26
N ALA A 172 -4.31 21.05 8.27
CA ALA A 172 -2.96 20.50 8.14
C ALA A 172 -2.63 20.15 6.68
N PRO A 173 -2.11 21.10 5.90
CA PRO A 173 -1.85 20.91 4.48
C PRO A 173 -0.75 19.87 4.18
N GLN A 174 -0.03 19.37 5.16
CA GLN A 174 1.17 18.53 4.93
C GLN A 174 1.11 17.12 5.52
N SER A 175 0.03 16.68 6.16
CA SER A 175 0.02 15.40 6.87
C SER A 175 -1.16 14.48 6.60
N LEU A 176 -1.97 14.74 5.58
CA LEU A 176 -3.17 13.95 5.32
C LEU A 176 -3.05 13.17 4.01
N GLN A 177 -2.68 11.91 4.11
CA GLN A 177 -2.91 10.95 3.03
C GLN A 177 -4.23 10.23 3.30
N ILE A 178 -5.21 10.44 2.44
CA ILE A 178 -6.46 9.69 2.44
C ILE A 178 -6.22 8.43 1.63
N TYR A 179 -6.16 7.29 2.31
CA TYR A 179 -6.20 6.00 1.63
C TYR A 179 -7.65 5.59 1.44
N SER A 180 -8.14 5.67 0.21
CA SER A 180 -9.36 5.00 -0.20
C SER A 180 -9.00 3.55 -0.52
N ILE A 181 -9.26 2.63 0.40
CA ILE A 181 -9.21 1.21 0.10
C ILE A 181 -10.59 0.83 -0.40
N SER A 182 -10.75 0.76 -1.71
CA SER A 182 -11.92 0.16 -2.32
C SER A 182 -11.78 -1.36 -2.24
N TYR A 183 -12.38 -1.98 -1.23
CA TYR A 183 -12.60 -3.43 -1.25
C TYR A 183 -13.83 -3.71 -2.09
N SER A 184 -13.78 -4.77 -2.89
CA SER A 184 -14.82 -5.23 -3.84
C SER A 184 -16.09 -5.82 -3.19
N ALA A 185 -16.44 -5.38 -2.00
CA ALA A 185 -17.79 -5.54 -1.50
C ALA A 185 -18.61 -4.34 -1.97
N PRO A 186 -19.77 -4.52 -2.60
CA PRO A 186 -20.41 -3.46 -3.39
C PRO A 186 -20.91 -2.24 -2.60
N HIS A 187 -20.73 -2.15 -1.29
CA HIS A 187 -21.42 -1.14 -0.47
C HIS A 187 -20.66 -0.58 0.73
N SER A 188 -19.34 -0.75 0.86
CA SER A 188 -18.62 -0.17 1.99
C SER A 188 -17.31 0.50 1.60
N ILE A 189 -17.11 1.73 2.05
CA ILE A 189 -15.85 2.47 1.95
C ILE A 189 -15.30 2.66 3.36
N PHE A 190 -14.07 2.25 3.58
CA PHE A 190 -13.35 2.54 4.81
C PHE A 190 -12.41 3.72 4.59
N ILE A 191 -12.57 4.76 5.38
CA ILE A 191 -11.59 5.84 5.48
C ILE A 191 -10.65 5.50 6.62
N SER A 192 -9.39 5.23 6.31
CA SER A 192 -8.36 5.11 7.32
C SER A 192 -7.47 6.34 7.27
N LEU A 193 -7.55 7.17 8.29
CA LEU A 193 -6.68 8.32 8.47
C LEU A 193 -5.45 7.85 9.26
N ARG A 194 -4.36 7.54 8.57
CA ARG A 194 -3.06 7.33 9.22
C ARG A 194 -2.22 8.58 9.11
N ASN A 195 -1.78 9.08 10.24
CA ASN A 195 -0.73 10.09 10.30
C ASN A 195 0.60 9.47 9.92
N PHE A 196 1.16 9.89 8.81
CA PHE A 196 2.60 9.82 8.61
C PHE A 196 3.17 11.14 9.18
N ARG A 197 3.68 11.12 10.40
CA ARG A 197 4.61 12.14 10.84
C ARG A 197 5.92 11.85 10.12
N LEU A 198 6.23 12.60 9.08
CA LEU A 198 7.61 12.78 8.66
C LEU A 198 8.30 13.49 9.83
N LEU A 199 8.99 12.74 10.67
CA LEU A 199 9.97 13.29 11.60
C LEU A 199 11.16 13.71 10.72
N PHE A 200 11.27 15.02 10.48
CA PHE A 200 12.52 15.62 10.09
C PHE A 200 13.46 15.69 11.29
#